data_3d2ad18302e8bb077b051627ac560388
#
_entry.id   3d2ad18302e8bb077b051627ac560388
#
_cell.length_a   1.000
_cell.length_b   1.000
_cell.length_c   1.000
_cell.angle_alpha   90.00
_cell.angle_beta   90.00
_cell.angle_gamma   90.00
#
_symmetry.space_group_name_H-M   'P 1'
#
loop_
_entity.id
_entity.type
_entity.pdbx_description
1 polymer ?
#
loop_
_entity_poly.entity_id
_entity_poly.type
_entity_poly.pdbx_seq_one_letter_code
_entity_poly.pdbx_strand_id
1 'polypeptide(L)'
;MLKVVFRPTPPRPLLIRSSRRVPLGPSRIPQPHAILNPDMYKRVLLKISGEALAAGSGFGIDAIFIHKVAEEIADIHALGCQIAIVVGGGNFFRGVAQQAIDMDRVAADHMGMLSTVINAIALQDAIEKRGLNCRVMSAIEMRQVAEPYIRRRAQRHLEKGRIIIFAAGTGNPFFSTDTAASLRAMEIKADILLKATSVDGIYSADPKRDPDAVRYETISYDQILRQNLKVMDTTAVSLCRDNNMPMMVFSMREQGNIARVVAGEPLGTLVTP
;
A
#
# COMPACT_ATOMS: atom_id res chain seq x y z
N MET A 1 -35.16 -45.84 -54.78
CA MET A 1 -34.75 -45.04 -53.63
C MET A 1 -33.96 -45.92 -52.67
N LEU A 2 -32.61 -45.87 -52.78
CA LEU A 2 -31.70 -46.55 -51.82
C LEU A 2 -31.45 -45.68 -50.62
N LYS A 3 -31.78 -46.16 -49.42
CA LYS A 3 -31.39 -45.54 -48.14
C LYS A 3 -30.00 -46.03 -47.78
N VAL A 4 -29.01 -45.11 -47.83
CA VAL A 4 -27.66 -45.34 -47.29
C VAL A 4 -27.70 -45.11 -45.77
N VAL A 5 -27.44 -46.19 -45.01
CA VAL A 5 -27.35 -46.15 -43.53
C VAL A 5 -25.87 -45.94 -43.19
N PHE A 6 -25.51 -44.78 -42.71
CA PHE A 6 -24.19 -44.53 -42.13
C PHE A 6 -24.12 -45.12 -40.71
N ARG A 7 -23.18 -46.05 -40.50
CA ARG A 7 -22.80 -46.51 -39.16
C ARG A 7 -21.62 -45.66 -38.68
N PRO A 8 -21.66 -45.03 -37.54
CA PRO A 8 -20.50 -44.33 -36.97
C PRO A 8 -19.50 -45.35 -36.40
N THR A 9 -18.24 -45.15 -36.75
CA THR A 9 -17.07 -45.89 -36.21
C THR A 9 -16.79 -45.43 -34.79
N PRO A 10 -16.48 -46.32 -33.83
CA PRO A 10 -16.13 -45.91 -32.45
C PRO A 10 -14.74 -45.25 -32.43
N PRO A 11 -14.53 -44.22 -31.53
CA PRO A 11 -13.26 -43.56 -31.38
C PRO A 11 -12.21 -44.50 -30.77
N ARG A 12 -10.97 -44.41 -31.29
CA ARG A 12 -9.81 -45.15 -30.77
C ARG A 12 -9.47 -44.61 -29.34
N PRO A 13 -9.10 -45.52 -28.39
CA PRO A 13 -8.66 -45.08 -27.06
C PRO A 13 -7.33 -44.32 -27.17
N LEU A 14 -7.32 -43.11 -26.56
CA LEU A 14 -6.12 -42.31 -26.33
C LEU A 14 -5.24 -42.99 -25.28
N LEU A 15 -4.04 -43.44 -25.69
CA LEU A 15 -3.02 -43.89 -24.77
C LEU A 15 -2.50 -42.69 -23.97
N ILE A 16 -2.97 -42.60 -22.71
CA ILE A 16 -2.44 -41.66 -21.72
C ILE A 16 -1.04 -42.17 -21.36
N ARG A 17 0.01 -41.49 -21.86
CA ARG A 17 1.37 -41.69 -21.36
C ARG A 17 1.41 -41.20 -19.91
N SER A 18 1.69 -42.11 -18.99
CA SER A 18 1.95 -41.77 -17.58
C SER A 18 3.17 -40.86 -17.51
N SER A 19 2.94 -39.58 -17.23
CA SER A 19 4.02 -38.67 -16.87
C SER A 19 4.57 -39.08 -15.51
N ARG A 20 5.83 -39.50 -15.45
CA ARG A 20 6.57 -39.71 -14.19
C ARG A 20 6.49 -38.41 -13.38
N ARG A 21 5.83 -38.49 -12.22
CA ARG A 21 5.90 -37.43 -11.21
C ARG A 21 7.35 -37.34 -10.75
N VAL A 22 7.99 -36.22 -11.04
CA VAL A 22 9.25 -35.82 -10.40
C VAL A 22 8.87 -35.51 -8.94
N PRO A 23 9.48 -36.14 -7.93
CA PRO A 23 9.24 -35.76 -6.54
C PRO A 23 9.77 -34.34 -6.35
N LEU A 24 8.88 -33.38 -6.03
CA LEU A 24 9.25 -32.09 -5.49
C LEU A 24 9.90 -32.36 -4.13
N GLY A 25 11.21 -32.10 -4.04
CA GLY A 25 11.94 -32.11 -2.80
C GLY A 25 11.26 -31.17 -1.78
N PRO A 26 11.43 -31.42 -0.47
CA PRO A 26 10.81 -30.61 0.56
C PRO A 26 11.21 -29.15 0.36
N SER A 27 10.20 -28.29 0.09
CA SER A 27 10.37 -26.85 0.12
C SER A 27 10.95 -26.50 1.49
N ARG A 28 12.19 -26.00 1.50
CA ARG A 28 12.78 -25.44 2.72
C ARG A 28 11.95 -24.24 3.12
N ILE A 29 11.03 -24.43 4.05
CA ILE A 29 10.44 -23.37 4.85
C ILE A 29 11.61 -22.70 5.57
N PRO A 30 11.88 -21.41 5.39
CA PRO A 30 12.92 -20.73 6.15
C PRO A 30 12.56 -20.87 7.65
N GLN A 31 13.48 -21.42 8.45
CA GLN A 31 13.32 -21.49 9.90
C GLN A 31 13.23 -20.05 10.45
N PRO A 32 12.35 -19.75 11.41
CA PRO A 32 12.17 -18.41 11.98
C PRO A 32 13.24 -18.09 13.01
N HIS A 33 14.50 -18.06 12.61
CA HIS A 33 15.61 -17.51 13.38
C HIS A 33 16.38 -16.49 12.52
N ALA A 34 15.66 -15.57 11.87
CA ALA A 34 16.25 -14.31 11.46
C ALA A 34 16.61 -13.58 12.77
N ILE A 35 17.91 -13.40 13.02
CA ILE A 35 18.42 -12.48 14.03
C ILE A 35 17.74 -11.14 13.70
N LEU A 36 16.77 -10.73 14.53
CA LEU A 36 16.11 -9.45 14.40
C LEU A 36 17.21 -8.39 14.40
N ASN A 37 17.38 -7.70 13.29
CA ASN A 37 18.25 -6.54 13.23
C ASN A 37 17.71 -5.55 14.29
N PRO A 38 18.54 -5.12 15.27
CA PRO A 38 18.08 -4.19 16.31
C PRO A 38 17.52 -2.87 15.74
N ASP A 39 17.89 -2.54 14.51
CA ASP A 39 17.44 -1.34 13.80
C ASP A 39 16.11 -1.54 13.03
N MET A 40 15.53 -2.73 13.01
CA MET A 40 14.27 -3.00 12.33
C MET A 40 13.08 -2.36 13.04
N TYR A 41 12.23 -1.67 12.29
CA TYR A 41 10.99 -1.10 12.81
C TYR A 41 9.99 -2.20 13.20
N LYS A 42 9.43 -2.09 14.41
CA LYS A 42 8.47 -3.07 14.95
C LYS A 42 7.04 -2.84 14.48
N ARG A 43 6.67 -1.58 14.29
CA ARG A 43 5.35 -1.19 13.81
C ARG A 43 5.47 -0.06 12.80
N VAL A 44 4.99 -0.28 11.60
CA VAL A 44 5.03 0.69 10.53
C VAL A 44 3.64 1.07 10.05
N LEU A 45 3.49 2.31 9.59
CA LEU A 45 2.37 2.70 8.76
C LEU A 45 2.87 2.96 7.34
N LEU A 46 2.43 2.14 6.39
CA LEU A 46 2.78 2.27 4.97
C LEU A 46 1.69 3.06 4.23
N LYS A 47 2.04 4.19 3.67
CA LYS A 47 1.15 4.98 2.80
C LYS A 47 1.47 4.71 1.34
N ILE A 48 0.49 4.20 0.60
CA ILE A 48 0.56 3.92 -0.83
C ILE A 48 -0.34 4.90 -1.59
N SER A 49 0.16 5.52 -2.67
CA SER A 49 -0.69 6.36 -3.50
C SER A 49 -1.66 5.51 -4.33
N GLY A 50 -2.90 5.97 -4.54
CA GLY A 50 -3.84 5.28 -5.43
C GLY A 50 -3.32 5.18 -6.87
N GLU A 51 -2.61 6.21 -7.34
CA GLU A 51 -2.00 6.22 -8.66
C GLU A 51 -1.00 5.08 -8.89
N ALA A 52 -0.27 4.68 -7.82
CA ALA A 52 0.62 3.54 -7.90
C ALA A 52 -0.16 2.24 -8.16
N LEU A 53 -1.38 2.11 -7.61
CA LEU A 53 -2.22 0.93 -7.82
C LEU A 53 -2.79 0.83 -9.25
N ALA A 54 -2.85 1.94 -10.00
CA ALA A 54 -3.22 1.94 -11.40
C ALA A 54 -2.05 1.56 -12.33
N ALA A 55 -0.83 1.52 -11.82
CA ALA A 55 0.38 1.28 -12.59
C ALA A 55 0.44 2.12 -13.89
N GLY A 56 0.66 1.51 -15.04
CA GLY A 56 0.75 2.20 -16.34
C GLY A 56 -0.59 2.60 -16.96
N SER A 57 -1.74 2.06 -16.49
CA SER A 57 -3.07 2.34 -17.05
C SER A 57 -3.60 3.74 -16.69
N GLY A 58 -3.09 4.33 -15.59
CA GLY A 58 -3.53 5.62 -15.08
C GLY A 58 -4.93 5.64 -14.45
N PHE A 59 -5.71 4.55 -14.56
CA PHE A 59 -7.05 4.41 -14.00
C PHE A 59 -7.30 2.97 -13.52
N GLY A 60 -8.08 2.82 -12.45
CA GLY A 60 -8.45 1.51 -11.91
C GLY A 60 -7.34 0.87 -11.07
N ILE A 61 -7.35 -0.45 -11.00
CA ILE A 61 -6.39 -1.25 -10.23
C ILE A 61 -5.68 -2.22 -11.17
N ASP A 62 -4.35 -2.16 -11.19
CA ASP A 62 -3.53 -3.15 -11.88
C ASP A 62 -3.40 -4.41 -11.02
N ALA A 63 -3.93 -5.53 -11.54
CA ALA A 63 -3.95 -6.80 -10.82
C ALA A 63 -2.53 -7.35 -10.56
N ILE A 64 -1.60 -7.13 -11.47
CA ILE A 64 -0.21 -7.61 -11.30
C ILE A 64 0.48 -6.78 -10.21
N PHE A 65 0.29 -5.47 -10.24
CA PHE A 65 0.91 -4.57 -9.27
C PHE A 65 0.39 -4.79 -7.86
N ILE A 66 -0.94 -4.96 -7.68
CA ILE A 66 -1.50 -5.20 -6.34
C ILE A 66 -1.02 -6.52 -5.72
N HIS A 67 -0.81 -7.55 -6.55
CA HIS A 67 -0.22 -8.81 -6.11
C HIS A 67 1.25 -8.67 -5.71
N LYS A 68 2.04 -7.85 -6.40
CA LYS A 68 3.43 -7.54 -6.00
C LYS A 68 3.47 -6.80 -4.66
N VAL A 69 2.60 -5.81 -4.48
CA VAL A 69 2.47 -5.10 -3.18
C VAL A 69 2.11 -6.06 -2.06
N ALA A 70 1.15 -6.96 -2.28
CA ALA A 70 0.78 -7.97 -1.29
C ALA A 70 1.92 -8.95 -0.97
N GLU A 71 2.80 -9.23 -1.93
CA GLU A 71 4.01 -10.04 -1.74
C GLU A 71 5.01 -9.33 -0.82
N GLU A 72 5.37 -8.09 -1.09
CA GLU A 72 6.25 -7.32 -0.22
C GLU A 72 5.68 -7.14 1.19
N ILE A 73 4.35 -6.97 1.32
CA ILE A 73 3.68 -6.93 2.63
C ILE A 73 3.83 -8.27 3.36
N ALA A 74 3.74 -9.41 2.65
CA ALA A 74 3.94 -10.72 3.23
C ALA A 74 5.38 -10.91 3.72
N ASP A 75 6.36 -10.44 2.97
CA ASP A 75 7.78 -10.52 3.34
C ASP A 75 8.06 -9.76 4.64
N ILE A 76 7.58 -8.51 4.77
CA ILE A 76 7.78 -7.72 6.00
C ILE A 76 6.96 -8.27 7.18
N HIS A 77 5.79 -8.87 6.93
CA HIS A 77 5.02 -9.55 7.96
C HIS A 77 5.76 -10.78 8.49
N ALA A 78 6.43 -11.53 7.61
CA ALA A 78 7.25 -12.70 8.01
C ALA A 78 8.45 -12.31 8.88
N LEU A 79 8.94 -11.07 8.79
CA LEU A 79 9.96 -10.50 9.68
C LEU A 79 9.42 -10.16 11.09
N GLY A 80 8.11 -10.31 11.33
CA GLY A 80 7.49 -9.99 12.61
C GLY A 80 7.07 -8.52 12.76
N CYS A 81 7.13 -7.73 11.71
CA CYS A 81 6.69 -6.34 11.71
C CYS A 81 5.16 -6.24 11.79
N GLN A 82 4.64 -5.34 12.61
CA GLN A 82 3.23 -4.98 12.66
C GLN A 82 2.93 -3.92 11.58
N ILE A 83 2.02 -4.23 10.68
CA ILE A 83 1.80 -3.45 9.46
C ILE A 83 0.42 -2.83 9.46
N ALA A 84 0.38 -1.50 9.35
CA ALA A 84 -0.81 -0.74 9.02
C ALA A 84 -0.60 -0.05 7.67
N ILE A 85 -1.65 0.06 6.87
CA ILE A 85 -1.58 0.60 5.51
C ILE A 85 -2.64 1.69 5.35
N VAL A 86 -2.29 2.77 4.67
CA VAL A 86 -3.22 3.77 4.14
C VAL A 86 -3.07 3.79 2.63
N VAL A 87 -4.17 3.61 1.90
CA VAL A 87 -4.17 3.71 0.44
C VAL A 87 -4.87 4.99 -0.02
N GLY A 88 -4.30 5.64 -1.05
CA GLY A 88 -4.95 6.76 -1.73
C GLY A 88 -6.06 6.31 -2.68
N GLY A 89 -6.88 7.25 -3.16
CA GLY A 89 -7.99 7.02 -4.10
C GLY A 89 -7.77 7.61 -5.50
N GLY A 90 -6.59 8.21 -5.77
CA GLY A 90 -6.34 9.00 -6.97
C GLY A 90 -6.36 8.24 -8.31
N ASN A 91 -6.38 6.91 -8.28
CA ASN A 91 -6.57 6.05 -9.45
C ASN A 91 -8.03 5.96 -9.92
N PHE A 92 -8.99 6.29 -9.09
CA PHE A 92 -10.41 6.33 -9.46
C PHE A 92 -10.93 7.76 -9.53
N PHE A 93 -10.56 8.59 -8.55
CA PHE A 93 -11.08 9.95 -8.46
C PHE A 93 -10.06 10.91 -7.83
N ARG A 94 -9.85 12.05 -8.50
CA ARG A 94 -9.04 13.16 -8.01
C ARG A 94 -9.95 14.37 -7.79
N GLY A 95 -10.34 14.65 -6.55
CA GLY A 95 -11.24 15.74 -6.19
C GLY A 95 -10.74 17.15 -6.58
N VAL A 96 -9.44 17.28 -6.84
CA VAL A 96 -8.80 18.55 -7.26
C VAL A 96 -8.50 18.59 -8.75
N ALA A 97 -8.74 17.50 -9.51
CA ALA A 97 -8.47 17.45 -10.94
C ALA A 97 -9.57 18.16 -11.76
N GLN A 98 -9.25 18.55 -12.99
CA GLN A 98 -10.14 19.22 -13.95
C GLN A 98 -11.52 18.57 -14.14
N GLN A 99 -11.69 17.31 -13.75
CA GLN A 99 -12.94 16.56 -13.82
C GLN A 99 -13.98 16.97 -12.75
N ALA A 100 -13.57 17.72 -11.72
CA ALA A 100 -14.40 18.12 -10.59
C ALA A 100 -14.67 19.66 -10.57
N ILE A 101 -14.42 20.38 -11.66
CA ILE A 101 -14.51 21.85 -11.70
C ILE A 101 -15.92 22.35 -11.33
N ASP A 102 -16.97 21.59 -11.67
CA ASP A 102 -18.37 21.93 -11.38
C ASP A 102 -18.96 21.15 -10.19
N MET A 103 -18.14 20.36 -9.49
CA MET A 103 -18.63 19.54 -8.37
C MET A 103 -18.35 20.24 -7.03
N ASP A 104 -19.31 20.15 -6.12
CA ASP A 104 -19.10 20.56 -4.74
C ASP A 104 -17.88 19.83 -4.13
N ARG A 105 -17.01 20.58 -3.45
CA ARG A 105 -15.77 20.06 -2.89
C ARG A 105 -16.03 18.92 -1.88
N VAL A 106 -17.07 19.02 -1.07
CA VAL A 106 -17.41 17.98 -0.08
C VAL A 106 -17.83 16.69 -0.77
N ALA A 107 -18.66 16.80 -1.84
CA ALA A 107 -19.05 15.64 -2.63
C ALA A 107 -17.83 14.98 -3.31
N ALA A 108 -16.92 15.77 -3.88
CA ALA A 108 -15.69 15.30 -4.49
C ALA A 108 -14.79 14.57 -3.50
N ASP A 109 -14.62 15.11 -2.30
CA ASP A 109 -13.81 14.50 -1.24
C ASP A 109 -14.44 13.18 -0.75
N HIS A 110 -15.78 13.09 -0.63
CA HIS A 110 -16.46 11.82 -0.32
C HIS A 110 -16.24 10.77 -1.42
N MET A 111 -16.28 11.13 -2.69
CA MET A 111 -15.95 10.21 -3.79
C MET A 111 -14.51 9.73 -3.69
N GLY A 112 -13.56 10.61 -3.38
CA GLY A 112 -12.17 10.24 -3.10
C GLY A 112 -12.04 9.28 -1.92
N MET A 113 -12.78 9.48 -0.84
CA MET A 113 -12.81 8.56 0.30
C MET A 113 -13.35 7.18 -0.09
N LEU A 114 -14.45 7.10 -0.84
CA LEU A 114 -14.99 5.84 -1.34
C LEU A 114 -14.01 5.13 -2.28
N SER A 115 -13.27 5.87 -3.10
CA SER A 115 -12.21 5.32 -3.95
C SER A 115 -11.12 4.63 -3.13
N THR A 116 -10.76 5.17 -1.96
CA THR A 116 -9.82 4.50 -1.05
C THR A 116 -10.38 3.19 -0.50
N VAL A 117 -11.69 3.09 -0.30
CA VAL A 117 -12.35 1.86 0.17
C VAL A 117 -12.25 0.77 -0.90
N ILE A 118 -12.50 1.10 -2.17
CA ILE A 118 -12.33 0.16 -3.29
C ILE A 118 -10.90 -0.41 -3.30
N ASN A 119 -9.90 0.47 -3.21
CA ASN A 119 -8.50 0.07 -3.19
C ASN A 119 -8.16 -0.79 -1.96
N ALA A 120 -8.69 -0.45 -0.80
CA ALA A 120 -8.46 -1.19 0.44
C ALA A 120 -9.01 -2.62 0.38
N ILE A 121 -10.21 -2.81 -0.19
CA ILE A 121 -10.83 -4.14 -0.38
C ILE A 121 -10.01 -4.97 -1.36
N ALA A 122 -9.59 -4.39 -2.48
CA ALA A 122 -8.77 -5.11 -3.45
C ALA A 122 -7.41 -5.54 -2.88
N LEU A 123 -6.77 -4.66 -2.08
CA LEU A 123 -5.51 -5.00 -1.42
C LEU A 123 -5.71 -6.04 -0.31
N GLN A 124 -6.81 -5.97 0.44
CA GLN A 124 -7.18 -7.01 1.42
C GLN A 124 -7.29 -8.38 0.76
N ASP A 125 -8.04 -8.49 -0.34
CA ASP A 125 -8.19 -9.75 -1.08
C ASP A 125 -6.84 -10.31 -1.53
N ALA A 126 -5.96 -9.46 -2.08
CA ALA A 126 -4.64 -9.86 -2.51
C ALA A 126 -3.74 -10.35 -1.36
N ILE A 127 -3.83 -9.73 -0.18
CA ILE A 127 -3.09 -10.11 1.04
C ILE A 127 -3.67 -11.42 1.60
N GLU A 128 -5.00 -11.57 1.67
CA GLU A 128 -5.65 -12.76 2.22
C GLU A 128 -5.43 -13.99 1.32
N LYS A 129 -5.32 -13.84 0.01
CA LYS A 129 -4.90 -14.89 -0.94
C LYS A 129 -3.50 -15.43 -0.67
N ARG A 130 -2.67 -14.71 0.08
CA ARG A 130 -1.35 -15.18 0.55
C ARG A 130 -1.39 -15.86 1.92
N GLY A 131 -2.58 -16.12 2.46
CA GLY A 131 -2.78 -16.78 3.74
C GLY A 131 -2.62 -15.86 4.96
N LEU A 132 -2.53 -14.55 4.77
CA LEU A 132 -2.38 -13.58 5.85
C LEU A 132 -3.72 -13.02 6.30
N ASN A 133 -3.85 -12.75 7.60
CA ASN A 133 -5.05 -12.12 8.14
C ASN A 133 -5.00 -10.61 7.94
N CYS A 134 -5.94 -10.06 7.19
CA CYS A 134 -6.07 -8.63 6.93
C CYS A 134 -7.42 -8.08 7.39
N ARG A 135 -7.49 -6.80 7.79
CA ARG A 135 -8.72 -6.10 8.16
C ARG A 135 -8.74 -4.72 7.55
N VAL A 136 -9.81 -4.42 6.80
CA VAL A 136 -10.11 -3.05 6.38
C VAL A 136 -10.89 -2.36 7.48
N MET A 137 -10.42 -1.18 7.90
CA MET A 137 -11.08 -0.32 8.88
C MET A 137 -11.40 1.03 8.26
N SER A 138 -12.68 1.38 8.18
CA SER A 138 -13.15 2.60 7.51
C SER A 138 -13.44 3.71 8.49
N ALA A 139 -13.05 4.94 8.14
CA ALA A 139 -13.41 6.14 8.88
C ALA A 139 -14.87 6.58 8.63
N ILE A 140 -15.47 6.14 7.51
CA ILE A 140 -16.91 6.28 7.23
C ILE A 140 -17.58 4.96 7.58
N GLU A 141 -18.71 4.99 8.31
CA GLU A 141 -19.40 3.79 8.73
C GLU A 141 -20.04 3.05 7.55
N MET A 142 -19.60 1.83 7.31
CA MET A 142 -20.11 0.93 6.26
C MET A 142 -19.93 -0.55 6.69
N ARG A 143 -20.60 -0.92 7.78
CA ARG A 143 -20.38 -2.19 8.50
C ARG A 143 -20.49 -3.45 7.67
N GLN A 144 -21.23 -3.43 6.56
CA GLN A 144 -21.36 -4.56 5.64
C GLN A 144 -20.09 -4.79 4.78
N VAL A 145 -19.21 -3.78 4.69
CA VAL A 145 -18.05 -3.77 3.79
C VAL A 145 -16.73 -3.74 4.55
N ALA A 146 -16.65 -2.93 5.61
CA ALA A 146 -15.43 -2.71 6.39
C ALA A 146 -15.76 -2.51 7.88
N GLU A 147 -14.81 -2.84 8.74
CA GLU A 147 -14.96 -2.55 10.18
C GLU A 147 -14.94 -1.03 10.41
N PRO A 148 -15.80 -0.49 11.31
CA PRO A 148 -15.67 0.89 11.74
C PRO A 148 -14.32 1.09 12.43
N TYR A 149 -13.64 2.20 12.09
CA TYR A 149 -12.39 2.53 12.73
C TYR A 149 -12.58 2.86 14.21
N ILE A 150 -11.94 2.09 15.05
CA ILE A 150 -11.81 2.34 16.49
C ILE A 150 -10.35 2.09 16.87
N ARG A 151 -9.64 3.12 17.36
CA ARG A 151 -8.20 3.08 17.66
C ARG A 151 -7.78 1.84 18.45
N ARG A 152 -8.48 1.53 19.57
CA ARG A 152 -8.13 0.36 20.40
C ARG A 152 -8.31 -0.96 19.67
N ARG A 153 -9.30 -1.05 18.77
CA ARG A 153 -9.52 -2.25 17.94
C ARG A 153 -8.39 -2.39 16.93
N ALA A 154 -7.97 -1.30 16.29
CA ALA A 154 -6.82 -1.29 15.38
C ALA A 154 -5.55 -1.79 16.08
N GLN A 155 -5.22 -1.25 17.24
CA GLN A 155 -4.08 -1.70 18.03
C GLN A 155 -4.18 -3.19 18.38
N ARG A 156 -5.37 -3.66 18.76
CA ARG A 156 -5.60 -5.08 19.07
C ARG A 156 -5.43 -6.00 17.86
N HIS A 157 -5.78 -5.53 16.66
CA HIS A 157 -5.51 -6.28 15.44
C HIS A 157 -4.00 -6.42 15.19
N LEU A 158 -3.25 -5.32 15.28
CA LEU A 158 -1.78 -5.32 15.13
C LEU A 158 -1.09 -6.23 16.15
N GLU A 159 -1.49 -6.17 17.42
CA GLU A 159 -0.98 -7.05 18.48
C GLU A 159 -1.24 -8.55 18.22
N LYS A 160 -2.29 -8.87 17.48
CA LYS A 160 -2.62 -10.24 17.04
C LYS A 160 -1.94 -10.64 15.74
N GLY A 161 -0.98 -9.85 15.23
CA GLY A 161 -0.29 -10.10 13.98
C GLY A 161 -1.18 -9.95 12.74
N ARG A 162 -2.29 -9.19 12.81
CA ARG A 162 -3.14 -8.91 11.66
C ARG A 162 -2.67 -7.64 10.96
N ILE A 163 -2.68 -7.65 9.64
CA ILE A 163 -2.46 -6.47 8.83
C ILE A 163 -3.72 -5.62 8.85
N ILE A 164 -3.58 -4.29 8.92
CA ILE A 164 -4.70 -3.36 8.89
C ILE A 164 -4.57 -2.47 7.66
N ILE A 165 -5.71 -2.23 6.98
CA ILE A 165 -5.80 -1.21 5.94
C ILE A 165 -6.82 -0.17 6.40
N PHE A 166 -6.38 1.07 6.55
CA PHE A 166 -7.26 2.19 6.85
C PHE A 166 -7.83 2.77 5.56
N ALA A 167 -9.15 2.84 5.49
CA ALA A 167 -9.91 3.34 4.36
C ALA A 167 -10.73 4.58 4.72
N ALA A 168 -11.24 5.29 3.73
CA ALA A 168 -12.01 6.52 3.83
C ALA A 168 -11.25 7.69 4.49
N GLY A 169 -9.92 7.69 4.39
CA GLY A 169 -9.09 8.80 4.85
C GLY A 169 -9.27 9.14 6.34
N THR A 170 -9.53 10.42 6.63
CA THR A 170 -9.90 10.88 7.98
C THR A 170 -11.40 10.72 8.28
N GLY A 171 -12.23 10.46 7.28
CA GLY A 171 -13.68 10.51 7.34
C GLY A 171 -14.25 11.93 7.21
N ASN A 172 -13.40 12.94 7.04
CA ASN A 172 -13.79 14.34 6.92
C ASN A 172 -13.31 14.93 5.60
N PRO A 173 -14.15 15.72 4.89
CA PRO A 173 -13.74 16.49 3.74
C PRO A 173 -12.57 17.44 4.06
N PHE A 174 -11.91 17.95 3.03
CA PHE A 174 -10.79 18.89 3.06
C PHE A 174 -9.45 18.31 3.53
N PHE A 175 -9.40 17.05 3.96
CA PHE A 175 -8.17 16.37 4.36
C PHE A 175 -7.72 15.35 3.30
N SER A 176 -6.42 15.30 3.07
CA SER A 176 -5.81 14.34 2.16
C SER A 176 -5.60 12.97 2.82
N THR A 177 -5.24 11.96 2.02
CA THR A 177 -4.79 10.66 2.54
C THR A 177 -3.42 10.73 3.19
N ASP A 178 -2.59 11.75 2.90
CA ASP A 178 -1.33 12.00 3.61
C ASP A 178 -1.62 12.46 5.05
N THR A 179 -2.57 13.38 5.23
CA THR A 179 -3.05 13.78 6.58
C THR A 179 -3.63 12.58 7.33
N ALA A 180 -4.42 11.74 6.66
CA ALA A 180 -4.96 10.53 7.27
C ALA A 180 -3.85 9.57 7.70
N ALA A 181 -2.82 9.36 6.88
CA ALA A 181 -1.69 8.50 7.20
C ALA A 181 -0.91 9.02 8.41
N SER A 182 -0.65 10.33 8.47
CA SER A 182 -0.01 10.97 9.62
C SER A 182 -0.80 10.76 10.91
N LEU A 183 -2.11 11.03 10.87
CA LEU A 183 -3.00 10.83 12.02
C LEU A 183 -3.02 9.39 12.51
N ARG A 184 -3.21 8.43 11.59
CA ARG A 184 -3.28 7.00 11.93
C ARG A 184 -1.95 6.47 12.46
N ALA A 185 -0.81 6.92 11.92
CA ALA A 185 0.52 6.52 12.40
C ALA A 185 0.68 6.86 13.89
N MET A 186 0.31 8.05 14.31
CA MET A 186 0.36 8.46 15.72
C MET A 186 -0.64 7.70 16.59
N GLU A 187 -1.88 7.53 16.13
CA GLU A 187 -2.94 6.84 16.89
C GLU A 187 -2.57 5.38 17.19
N ILE A 188 -1.93 4.68 16.24
CA ILE A 188 -1.50 3.31 16.44
C ILE A 188 -0.11 3.21 17.07
N LYS A 189 0.58 4.32 17.30
CA LYS A 189 1.96 4.39 17.78
C LYS A 189 2.91 3.64 16.85
N ALA A 190 2.89 3.99 15.57
CA ALA A 190 3.89 3.50 14.60
C ALA A 190 5.26 4.08 14.94
N ASP A 191 6.32 3.30 14.69
CA ASP A 191 7.70 3.73 14.86
C ASP A 191 8.09 4.72 13.76
N ILE A 192 7.50 4.54 12.58
CA ILE A 192 7.77 5.36 11.39
C ILE A 192 6.57 5.36 10.44
N LEU A 193 6.40 6.48 9.72
CA LEU A 193 5.51 6.60 8.57
C LEU A 193 6.31 6.37 7.28
N LEU A 194 5.97 5.33 6.53
CA LEU A 194 6.59 4.96 5.25
C LEU A 194 5.76 5.51 4.10
N LYS A 195 6.26 6.51 3.40
CA LYS A 195 5.61 7.08 2.22
C LYS A 195 6.21 6.45 0.96
N ALA A 196 5.51 5.47 0.42
CA ALA A 196 5.86 4.82 -0.83
C ALA A 196 5.36 5.64 -2.03
N THR A 197 6.29 6.04 -2.91
CA THR A 197 6.03 6.92 -4.03
C THR A 197 6.63 6.37 -5.34
N SER A 198 6.46 7.12 -6.44
CA SER A 198 7.12 6.83 -7.71
C SER A 198 8.51 7.47 -7.83
N VAL A 199 8.92 8.29 -6.86
CA VAL A 199 10.24 8.92 -6.78
C VAL A 199 11.02 8.34 -5.60
N ASP A 200 12.32 8.34 -5.70
CA ASP A 200 13.23 7.67 -4.76
C ASP A 200 13.60 8.51 -3.53
N GLY A 201 12.97 9.67 -3.35
CA GLY A 201 13.20 10.52 -2.18
C GLY A 201 12.68 11.94 -2.37
N ILE A 202 13.15 12.85 -1.50
CA ILE A 202 12.84 14.28 -1.54
C ILE A 202 14.02 14.99 -2.17
N TYR A 203 13.73 15.89 -3.11
CA TYR A 203 14.72 16.68 -3.85
C TYR A 203 14.61 18.16 -3.53
N SER A 204 15.71 18.89 -3.74
CA SER A 204 15.76 20.35 -3.58
C SER A 204 14.84 21.10 -4.56
N ALA A 205 14.54 20.48 -5.71
CA ALA A 205 13.61 20.94 -6.74
C ALA A 205 12.99 19.73 -7.46
N ASP A 206 12.07 19.94 -8.39
CA ASP A 206 11.51 18.85 -9.19
C ASP A 206 12.58 18.29 -10.16
N PRO A 207 13.06 17.05 -9.97
CA PRO A 207 14.14 16.50 -10.81
C PRO A 207 13.75 16.31 -12.28
N LYS A 208 12.45 16.38 -12.61
CA LYS A 208 11.98 16.36 -14.00
C LYS A 208 12.11 17.70 -14.70
N ARG A 209 12.24 18.79 -13.95
CA ARG A 209 12.32 20.17 -14.44
C ARG A 209 13.68 20.80 -14.22
N ASP A 210 14.37 20.38 -13.17
CA ASP A 210 15.67 20.87 -12.76
C ASP A 210 16.66 19.73 -12.71
N PRO A 211 17.57 19.59 -13.68
CA PRO A 211 18.59 18.55 -13.70
C PRO A 211 19.62 18.67 -12.57
N ASP A 212 19.73 19.85 -11.94
CA ASP A 212 20.64 20.09 -10.81
C ASP A 212 19.98 19.80 -9.45
N ALA A 213 18.74 19.29 -9.46
CA ALA A 213 18.04 18.93 -8.25
C ALA A 213 18.79 17.82 -7.50
N VAL A 214 19.13 18.08 -6.25
CA VAL A 214 19.86 17.16 -5.37
C VAL A 214 18.87 16.47 -4.44
N ARG A 215 18.96 15.12 -4.33
CA ARG A 215 18.19 14.34 -3.38
C ARG A 215 18.77 14.51 -1.97
N TYR A 216 17.89 14.73 -0.99
CA TYR A 216 18.27 14.72 0.41
C TYR A 216 18.34 13.27 0.93
N GLU A 217 19.38 12.93 1.66
CA GLU A 217 19.44 11.69 2.45
C GLU A 217 18.59 11.84 3.73
N THR A 218 18.73 12.99 4.39
CA THR A 218 17.96 13.38 5.57
C THR A 218 17.55 14.84 5.45
N ILE A 219 16.32 15.15 5.89
CA ILE A 219 15.80 16.52 5.92
C ILE A 219 14.87 16.68 7.12
N SER A 220 14.81 17.89 7.72
CA SER A 220 13.86 18.18 8.78
C SER A 220 12.50 18.62 8.24
N TYR A 221 11.41 18.43 9.02
CA TYR A 221 10.11 18.97 8.69
C TYR A 221 10.13 20.51 8.54
N ASP A 222 10.90 21.20 9.37
CA ASP A 222 11.07 22.65 9.27
C ASP A 222 11.70 23.08 7.94
N GLN A 223 12.68 22.34 7.44
CA GLN A 223 13.27 22.61 6.12
C GLN A 223 12.24 22.38 5.01
N ILE A 224 11.46 21.32 5.07
CA ILE A 224 10.37 21.04 4.11
C ILE A 224 9.39 22.21 4.06
N LEU A 225 8.97 22.72 5.23
CA LEU A 225 8.04 23.85 5.33
C LEU A 225 8.65 25.14 4.82
N ARG A 226 9.88 25.48 5.23
CA ARG A 226 10.59 26.71 4.81
C ARG A 226 10.86 26.74 3.32
N GLN A 227 11.23 25.62 2.73
CA GLN A 227 11.53 25.50 1.29
C GLN A 227 10.29 25.18 0.45
N ASN A 228 9.11 25.06 1.09
CA ASN A 228 7.84 24.72 0.43
C ASN A 228 7.93 23.47 -0.48
N LEU A 229 8.67 22.45 -0.01
CA LEU A 229 8.84 21.21 -0.76
C LEU A 229 7.53 20.41 -0.78
N LYS A 230 7.10 19.99 -1.97
CA LYS A 230 5.82 19.28 -2.17
C LYS A 230 5.93 17.78 -1.89
N VAL A 231 6.25 17.43 -0.66
CA VAL A 231 6.35 16.03 -0.21
C VAL A 231 4.98 15.48 0.19
N MET A 232 4.27 16.23 1.00
CA MET A 232 2.93 15.98 1.52
C MET A 232 2.19 17.32 1.62
N ASP A 233 0.89 17.28 1.91
CA ASP A 233 0.20 18.53 2.28
C ASP A 233 0.72 19.09 3.61
N THR A 234 0.62 20.40 3.76
CA THR A 234 1.17 21.13 4.92
C THR A 234 0.61 20.64 6.25
N THR A 235 -0.68 20.24 6.26
CA THR A 235 -1.34 19.70 7.46
C THR A 235 -0.66 18.41 7.90
N ALA A 236 -0.39 17.49 6.98
CA ALA A 236 0.29 16.23 7.26
C ALA A 236 1.72 16.46 7.77
N VAL A 237 2.46 17.39 7.12
CA VAL A 237 3.84 17.74 7.52
C VAL A 237 3.86 18.31 8.94
N SER A 238 2.97 19.29 9.23
CA SER A 238 2.89 19.91 10.55
C SER A 238 2.50 18.90 11.63
N LEU A 239 1.55 18.01 11.32
CA LEU A 239 1.08 16.98 12.25
C LEU A 239 2.21 16.00 12.62
N CYS A 240 3.01 15.57 11.64
CA CYS A 240 4.18 14.71 11.91
C CYS A 240 5.25 15.42 12.72
N ARG A 241 5.58 16.67 12.36
CA ARG A 241 6.56 17.50 13.09
C ARG A 241 6.17 17.67 14.55
N ASP A 242 4.94 18.15 14.82
CA ASP A 242 4.48 18.50 16.16
C ASP A 242 4.37 17.27 17.09
N ASN A 243 4.32 16.07 16.50
CA ASN A 243 4.24 14.81 17.24
C ASN A 243 5.51 13.96 17.15
N ASN A 244 6.60 14.50 16.62
CA ASN A 244 7.89 13.82 16.48
C ASN A 244 7.78 12.48 15.73
N MET A 245 6.92 12.37 14.71
CA MET A 245 6.75 11.17 13.90
C MET A 245 7.81 11.17 12.79
N PRO A 246 8.80 10.26 12.78
CA PRO A 246 9.73 10.16 11.66
C PRO A 246 9.01 9.62 10.42
N MET A 247 9.48 10.04 9.24
CA MET A 247 8.95 9.58 7.96
C MET A 247 10.08 9.20 7.01
N MET A 248 9.90 8.11 6.27
CA MET A 248 10.76 7.73 5.15
C MET A 248 10.00 7.89 3.84
N VAL A 249 10.56 8.65 2.90
CA VAL A 249 10.04 8.79 1.53
C VAL A 249 10.94 8.01 0.60
N PHE A 250 10.37 7.02 -0.12
CA PHE A 250 11.15 6.12 -0.96
C PHE A 250 10.35 5.63 -2.17
N SER A 251 11.06 5.08 -3.17
CA SER A 251 10.44 4.51 -4.36
C SER A 251 9.98 3.08 -4.12
N MET A 252 8.72 2.79 -4.51
CA MET A 252 8.20 1.42 -4.58
C MET A 252 8.27 0.82 -5.99
N ARG A 253 9.03 1.42 -6.91
CA ARG A 253 9.17 0.90 -8.29
C ARG A 253 9.97 -0.39 -8.34
N GLU A 254 10.96 -0.51 -7.48
CA GLU A 254 11.81 -1.69 -7.37
C GLU A 254 11.22 -2.64 -6.32
N GLN A 255 11.05 -3.89 -6.72
CA GLN A 255 10.55 -4.93 -5.84
C GLN A 255 11.52 -5.17 -4.67
N GLY A 256 10.97 -5.31 -3.46
CA GLY A 256 11.75 -5.51 -2.23
C GLY A 256 12.12 -4.22 -1.50
N ASN A 257 11.90 -3.04 -2.07
CA ASN A 257 12.26 -1.78 -1.40
C ASN A 257 11.50 -1.57 -0.09
N ILE A 258 10.23 -2.01 0.01
CA ILE A 258 9.47 -1.90 1.27
C ILE A 258 10.14 -2.73 2.36
N ALA A 259 10.53 -3.97 2.06
CA ALA A 259 11.19 -4.87 3.02
C ALA A 259 12.55 -4.30 3.47
N ARG A 260 13.34 -3.77 2.54
CA ARG A 260 14.65 -3.18 2.84
C ARG A 260 14.53 -1.94 3.73
N VAL A 261 13.56 -1.06 3.47
CA VAL A 261 13.30 0.12 4.30
C VAL A 261 12.85 -0.30 5.71
N VAL A 262 11.97 -1.29 5.83
CA VAL A 262 11.53 -1.82 7.14
C VAL A 262 12.69 -2.45 7.90
N ALA A 263 13.63 -3.08 7.20
CA ALA A 263 14.88 -3.63 7.78
C ALA A 263 15.89 -2.55 8.21
N GLY A 264 15.60 -1.26 7.99
CA GLY A 264 16.44 -0.14 8.39
C GLY A 264 17.45 0.31 7.32
N GLU A 265 17.35 -0.18 6.07
CA GLU A 265 18.22 0.30 5.01
C GLU A 265 17.88 1.77 4.64
N PRO A 266 18.88 2.64 4.43
CA PRO A 266 18.69 4.06 4.12
C PRO A 266 18.31 4.26 2.64
N LEU A 267 17.18 3.68 2.23
CA LEU A 267 16.62 3.85 0.89
C LEU A 267 15.68 5.05 0.86
N GLY A 268 16.07 6.10 0.17
CA GLY A 268 15.21 7.28 0.04
C GLY A 268 15.65 8.46 0.90
N THR A 269 14.69 9.22 1.41
CA THR A 269 14.93 10.38 2.28
C THR A 269 14.28 10.18 3.63
N LEU A 270 15.07 10.21 4.70
CA LEU A 270 14.58 10.22 6.07
C LEU A 270 14.18 11.65 6.47
N VAL A 271 12.91 11.81 6.86
CA VAL A 271 12.40 13.09 7.40
C VAL A 271 12.34 12.98 8.92
N THR A 272 13.01 13.91 9.58
CA THR A 272 13.10 13.96 11.05
C THR A 272 12.41 15.22 11.60
N PRO A 273 12.01 15.19 12.88
CA PRO A 273 11.51 16.37 13.58
C PRO A 273 12.47 17.56 13.57
#